data_50562c6e8e41ade0526c43de99eae3d7
#
_entry.id   50562c6e8e41ade0526c43de99eae3d7
#
_cell.length_a   1.000
_cell.length_b   1.000
_cell.length_c   1.000
_cell.angle_alpha   90.00
_cell.angle_beta   90.00
_cell.angle_gamma   90.00
#
_symmetry.space_group_name_H-M   'P 1'
#
loop_
_entity.id
_entity.type
_entity.pdbx_description
1 polymer ?
#
loop_
_entity_poly.entity_id
_entity_poly.type
_entity_poly.pdbx_seq_one_letter_code
_entity_poly.pdbx_strand_id
1 'polypeptide(L)'
;MARPRISVVIPAYNEESMIGPCLEAVLTQSRPADEVIVVDNNSTDRTAEILHEFRGTVMVLQEPRQGVQHARNRGLDAATGDVIVRIDADTRLPAGHLAEVEAVFGDPLVDAATGPVNYYDVPMPRMVARGDALVRSIWTVPNGRLDWIFGANMAIRRTAWEAVAAGLCADEGVHEDLDLGMHLRAGGHTVRYARRLVAGTSSRRVKGDFAGFRQYLLMNEQGYAKHIGRVRRGSYARAWMTARLILVMYPMLRWLHTNHHRRQGLPAASARKNPMSSTF
;
A
#
# COMPACT_ATOMS: atom_id res chain seq x y z
N MET A 1 -9.50 26.98 7.26
CA MET A 1 -8.89 25.97 8.15
C MET A 1 -7.39 26.00 7.94
N ALA A 2 -6.60 25.71 8.98
CA ALA A 2 -5.15 25.59 8.82
C ALA A 2 -4.83 24.41 7.89
N ARG A 3 -3.72 24.50 7.15
CA ARG A 3 -3.22 23.45 6.27
C ARG A 3 -2.84 22.22 7.11
N PRO A 4 -3.33 21.01 6.82
CA PRO A 4 -2.97 19.84 7.61
C PRO A 4 -1.49 19.49 7.43
N ARG A 5 -0.83 19.11 8.51
CA ARG A 5 0.51 18.54 8.47
C ARG A 5 0.43 17.10 7.93
N ILE A 6 1.32 16.74 7.01
CA ILE A 6 1.34 15.41 6.38
C ILE A 6 2.64 14.70 6.73
N SER A 7 2.52 13.54 7.40
CA SER A 7 3.61 12.57 7.57
C SER A 7 3.53 11.51 6.48
N VAL A 8 4.67 11.14 5.88
CA VAL A 8 4.77 10.01 4.95
C VAL A 8 5.47 8.86 5.65
N VAL A 9 4.85 7.68 5.68
CA VAL A 9 5.35 6.47 6.34
C VAL A 9 5.64 5.39 5.30
N ILE A 10 6.85 4.82 5.34
CA ILE A 10 7.35 3.85 4.37
C ILE A 10 7.95 2.65 5.11
N PRO A 11 7.21 1.53 5.26
CA PRO A 11 7.81 0.27 5.71
C PRO A 11 8.76 -0.27 4.65
N ALA A 12 9.96 -0.69 5.05
CA ALA A 12 10.98 -1.23 4.14
C ALA A 12 11.55 -2.56 4.67
N TYR A 13 11.72 -3.53 3.77
CA TYR A 13 12.41 -4.79 4.02
C TYR A 13 13.04 -5.31 2.74
N ASN A 14 14.38 -5.29 2.67
CA ASN A 14 15.14 -5.72 1.51
C ASN A 14 14.71 -5.01 0.22
N GLU A 15 14.79 -3.68 0.23
CA GLU A 15 14.33 -2.79 -0.83
C GLU A 15 15.48 -1.97 -1.45
N GLU A 16 16.72 -2.48 -1.45
CA GLU A 16 17.91 -1.79 -1.94
C GLU A 16 17.75 -1.19 -3.35
N SER A 17 16.97 -1.84 -4.23
CA SER A 17 16.76 -1.38 -5.60
C SER A 17 15.60 -0.39 -5.76
N MET A 18 14.76 -0.21 -4.72
CA MET A 18 13.50 0.52 -4.83
C MET A 18 13.42 1.72 -3.89
N ILE A 19 14.04 1.64 -2.72
CA ILE A 19 13.86 2.65 -1.66
C ILE A 19 14.41 4.03 -2.08
N GLY A 20 15.53 4.12 -2.77
CA GLY A 20 16.09 5.38 -3.26
C GLY A 20 15.11 6.13 -4.17
N PRO A 21 14.68 5.55 -5.31
CA PRO A 21 13.68 6.16 -6.19
C PRO A 21 12.33 6.46 -5.51
N CYS A 22 11.93 5.69 -4.49
CA CYS A 22 10.73 5.97 -3.69
C CYS A 22 10.92 7.26 -2.89
N LEU A 23 12.04 7.39 -2.18
CA LEU A 23 12.36 8.59 -1.39
C LEU A 23 12.52 9.83 -2.26
N GLU A 24 13.20 9.74 -3.40
CA GLU A 24 13.29 10.84 -4.36
C GLU A 24 11.90 11.34 -4.77
N ALA A 25 10.97 10.43 -5.10
CA ALA A 25 9.61 10.78 -5.47
C ALA A 25 8.81 11.43 -4.32
N VAL A 26 9.08 11.07 -3.07
CA VAL A 26 8.46 11.69 -1.88
C VAL A 26 9.06 13.07 -1.60
N LEU A 27 10.38 13.21 -1.69
CA LEU A 27 11.09 14.45 -1.35
C LEU A 27 10.93 15.54 -2.42
N THR A 28 10.57 15.17 -3.65
CA THR A 28 10.36 16.10 -4.78
C THR A 28 8.89 16.47 -5.00
N GLN A 29 8.02 16.23 -4.03
CA GLN A 29 6.60 16.59 -4.14
C GLN A 29 6.40 18.10 -4.24
N SER A 30 5.45 18.55 -5.08
CA SER A 30 5.08 19.98 -5.21
C SER A 30 4.52 20.58 -3.90
N ARG A 31 3.88 19.75 -3.11
CA ARG A 31 3.58 19.97 -1.70
C ARG A 31 4.54 19.10 -0.88
N PRO A 32 5.59 19.66 -0.24
CA PRO A 32 6.52 18.88 0.56
C PRO A 32 5.82 18.16 1.71
N ALA A 33 6.28 16.95 2.05
CA ALA A 33 5.90 16.30 3.30
C ALA A 33 6.41 17.14 4.49
N ASP A 34 5.64 17.18 5.58
CA ASP A 34 6.09 17.83 6.82
C ASP A 34 6.99 16.89 7.63
N GLU A 35 6.90 15.59 7.36
CA GLU A 35 7.67 14.53 7.99
C GLU A 35 7.74 13.31 7.06
N VAL A 36 8.90 12.67 6.96
CA VAL A 36 9.10 11.41 6.23
C VAL A 36 9.73 10.39 7.18
N ILE A 37 9.05 9.27 7.39
CA ILE A 37 9.46 8.20 8.30
C ILE A 37 9.62 6.92 7.49
N VAL A 38 10.82 6.34 7.50
CA VAL A 38 11.07 5.00 6.97
C VAL A 38 11.26 4.05 8.13
N VAL A 39 10.58 2.91 8.09
CA VAL A 39 10.75 1.86 9.10
C VAL A 39 11.45 0.68 8.46
N ASP A 40 12.72 0.51 8.77
CA ASP A 40 13.50 -0.65 8.34
C ASP A 40 13.17 -1.86 9.22
N ASN A 41 12.65 -2.90 8.59
CA ASN A 41 12.19 -4.11 9.25
C ASN A 41 13.22 -5.26 9.11
N ASN A 42 14.41 -5.05 9.67
CA ASN A 42 15.53 -6.01 9.64
C ASN A 42 16.04 -6.32 8.23
N SER A 43 16.25 -5.31 7.39
CA SER A 43 16.84 -5.51 6.08
C SER A 43 18.25 -6.10 6.18
N THR A 44 18.56 -7.04 5.30
CA THR A 44 19.84 -7.76 5.21
C THR A 44 20.60 -7.47 3.92
N ASP A 45 20.04 -6.63 3.06
CA ASP A 45 20.64 -6.08 1.85
C ASP A 45 21.16 -4.65 2.10
N ARG A 46 21.45 -3.90 1.05
CA ARG A 46 21.96 -2.54 1.16
C ARG A 46 20.91 -1.47 1.48
N THR A 47 19.68 -1.87 1.87
CA THR A 47 18.61 -0.92 2.20
C THR A 47 19.05 0.06 3.29
N ALA A 48 19.65 -0.43 4.38
CA ALA A 48 20.11 0.41 5.48
C ALA A 48 21.22 1.40 5.07
N GLU A 49 22.13 0.98 4.18
CA GLU A 49 23.19 1.85 3.63
C GLU A 49 22.57 2.98 2.82
N ILE A 50 21.61 2.68 1.93
CA ILE A 50 20.91 3.68 1.11
C ILE A 50 20.13 4.66 2.01
N LEU A 51 19.42 4.16 3.02
CA LEU A 51 18.71 5.02 3.98
C LEU A 51 19.66 5.98 4.72
N HIS A 52 20.91 5.57 4.92
CA HIS A 52 21.92 6.43 5.54
C HIS A 52 22.23 7.68 4.68
N GLU A 53 22.14 7.59 3.36
CA GLU A 53 22.37 8.71 2.44
C GLU A 53 21.31 9.81 2.58
N PHE A 54 20.11 9.45 3.07
CA PHE A 54 19.00 10.38 3.31
C PHE A 54 18.93 10.91 4.76
N ARG A 55 19.96 10.68 5.57
CA ARG A 55 20.01 11.19 6.95
C ARG A 55 19.89 12.72 6.99
N GLY A 56 19.12 13.21 7.97
CA GLY A 56 18.81 14.64 8.11
C GLY A 56 17.58 15.10 7.35
N THR A 57 17.11 14.32 6.34
CA THR A 57 15.89 14.60 5.59
C THR A 57 14.77 13.61 5.93
N VAL A 58 15.15 12.40 6.32
CA VAL A 58 14.23 11.29 6.59
C VAL A 58 14.52 10.74 8.00
N MET A 59 13.46 10.50 8.77
CA MET A 59 13.54 9.78 10.04
C MET A 59 13.57 8.27 9.74
N VAL A 60 14.62 7.58 10.16
CA VAL A 60 14.73 6.13 10.03
C VAL A 60 14.51 5.45 11.38
N LEU A 61 13.52 4.58 11.45
CA LEU A 61 13.20 3.75 12.61
C LEU A 61 13.53 2.28 12.33
N GLN A 62 13.92 1.55 13.37
CA GLN A 62 14.12 0.10 13.30
C GLN A 62 12.93 -0.61 13.96
N GLU A 63 12.37 -1.63 13.30
CA GLU A 63 11.39 -2.53 13.88
C GLU A 63 11.94 -3.96 13.88
N PRO A 64 12.33 -4.49 15.08
CA PRO A 64 12.97 -5.81 15.17
C PRO A 64 12.00 -6.98 14.95
N ARG A 65 10.70 -6.79 15.14
CA ARG A 65 9.71 -7.83 14.86
C ARG A 65 9.48 -7.90 13.35
N GLN A 66 9.81 -9.04 12.75
CA GLN A 66 9.64 -9.24 11.31
C GLN A 66 8.16 -9.24 10.94
N GLY A 67 7.81 -8.47 9.90
CA GLY A 67 6.47 -8.41 9.33
C GLY A 67 6.04 -7.00 8.99
N VAL A 68 5.42 -6.85 7.81
CA VAL A 68 4.98 -5.54 7.29
C VAL A 68 4.01 -4.81 8.23
N GLN A 69 3.17 -5.56 8.94
CA GLN A 69 2.24 -4.99 9.92
C GLN A 69 2.97 -4.31 11.09
N HIS A 70 4.06 -4.90 11.59
CA HIS A 70 4.85 -4.32 12.68
C HIS A 70 5.55 -3.05 12.22
N ALA A 71 6.21 -3.08 11.06
CA ALA A 71 6.85 -1.91 10.49
C ALA A 71 5.86 -0.79 10.19
N ARG A 72 4.69 -1.12 9.59
CA ARG A 72 3.62 -0.16 9.36
C ARG A 72 3.14 0.48 10.66
N ASN A 73 2.78 -0.32 11.65
CA ASN A 73 2.25 0.19 12.93
C ASN A 73 3.29 1.08 13.61
N ARG A 74 4.55 0.64 13.67
CA ARG A 74 5.66 1.44 14.22
C ARG A 74 5.77 2.82 13.57
N GLY A 75 5.62 2.89 12.24
CA GLY A 75 5.68 4.15 11.50
C GLY A 75 4.43 5.03 11.72
N LEU A 76 3.23 4.43 11.71
CA LEU A 76 1.99 5.16 11.94
C LEU A 76 1.91 5.72 13.37
N ASP A 77 2.39 4.95 14.37
CA ASP A 77 2.44 5.38 15.78
C ASP A 77 3.47 6.51 16.01
N ALA A 78 4.55 6.53 15.23
CA ALA A 78 5.58 7.56 15.34
C ALA A 78 5.21 8.86 14.60
N ALA A 79 4.25 8.82 13.68
CA ALA A 79 3.87 9.97 12.86
C ALA A 79 3.18 11.07 13.67
N THR A 80 3.62 12.32 13.48
CA THR A 80 3.13 13.50 14.21
C THR A 80 2.18 14.37 13.39
N GLY A 81 2.06 14.13 12.08
CA GLY A 81 1.18 14.89 11.20
C GLY A 81 -0.30 14.64 11.45
N ASP A 82 -1.16 15.56 11.05
CA ASP A 82 -2.61 15.44 11.13
C ASP A 82 -3.14 14.34 10.20
N VAL A 83 -2.46 14.17 9.07
CA VAL A 83 -2.73 13.14 8.06
C VAL A 83 -1.46 12.33 7.84
N ILE A 84 -1.59 11.02 7.87
CA ILE A 84 -0.50 10.07 7.65
C ILE A 84 -0.72 9.40 6.29
N VAL A 85 0.23 9.56 5.39
CA VAL A 85 0.28 8.87 4.09
C VAL A 85 1.17 7.66 4.25
N ARG A 86 0.64 6.44 4.04
CA ARG A 86 1.45 5.22 3.99
C ARG A 86 1.57 4.74 2.56
N ILE A 87 2.79 4.45 2.16
CA ILE A 87 3.13 3.87 0.85
C ILE A 87 4.11 2.71 1.02
N ASP A 88 4.18 1.84 0.03
CA ASP A 88 5.20 0.79 -0.02
C ASP A 88 6.55 1.36 -0.49
N ALA A 89 7.66 0.72 -0.13
CA ALA A 89 9.01 1.13 -0.50
C ALA A 89 9.30 1.05 -2.02
N ASP A 90 8.44 0.38 -2.79
CA ASP A 90 8.46 0.36 -4.25
C ASP A 90 7.43 1.31 -4.90
N THR A 91 6.87 2.23 -4.13
CA THR A 91 5.91 3.22 -4.64
C THR A 91 6.66 4.43 -5.21
N ARG A 92 6.18 4.94 -6.35
CA ARG A 92 6.61 6.21 -6.97
C ARG A 92 5.42 7.15 -7.01
N LEU A 93 5.46 8.19 -6.20
CA LEU A 93 4.41 9.19 -6.16
C LEU A 93 4.54 10.18 -7.32
N PRO A 94 3.46 10.50 -8.06
CA PRO A 94 3.45 11.67 -8.93
C PRO A 94 3.68 12.96 -8.14
N ALA A 95 4.31 13.95 -8.75
CA ALA A 95 4.72 15.20 -8.06
C ALA A 95 3.58 15.93 -7.32
N GLY A 96 2.33 15.79 -7.74
CA GLY A 96 1.16 16.41 -7.11
C GLY A 96 0.43 15.54 -6.08
N HIS A 97 0.95 14.37 -5.72
CA HIS A 97 0.22 13.41 -4.87
C HIS A 97 -0.11 13.98 -3.48
N LEU A 98 0.85 14.59 -2.80
CA LEU A 98 0.61 15.16 -1.46
C LEU A 98 -0.29 16.41 -1.49
N ALA A 99 -0.30 17.15 -2.60
CA ALA A 99 -1.28 18.23 -2.79
C ALA A 99 -2.71 17.66 -2.96
N GLU A 100 -2.86 16.52 -3.64
CA GLU A 100 -4.16 15.84 -3.74
C GLU A 100 -4.60 15.26 -2.38
N VAL A 101 -3.66 14.73 -1.56
CA VAL A 101 -3.95 14.33 -0.17
C VAL A 101 -4.50 15.53 0.61
N GLU A 102 -3.83 16.68 0.57
CA GLU A 102 -4.27 17.89 1.24
C GLU A 102 -5.69 18.30 0.80
N ALA A 103 -5.96 18.26 -0.51
CA ALA A 103 -7.28 18.58 -1.06
C ALA A 103 -8.38 17.60 -0.57
N VAL A 104 -8.08 16.29 -0.54
CA VAL A 104 -9.03 15.26 -0.06
C VAL A 104 -9.34 15.44 1.42
N PHE A 105 -8.35 15.72 2.24
CA PHE A 105 -8.50 15.90 3.69
C PHE A 105 -8.92 17.33 4.10
N GLY A 106 -9.09 18.25 3.14
CA GLY A 106 -9.82 19.48 3.31
C GLY A 106 -11.29 19.26 3.68
N ASP A 107 -11.86 18.12 3.31
CA ASP A 107 -13.18 17.67 3.77
C ASP A 107 -13.05 17.02 5.17
N PRO A 108 -13.64 17.64 6.23
CA PRO A 108 -13.53 17.11 7.60
C PRO A 108 -14.24 15.77 7.80
N LEU A 109 -15.12 15.38 6.89
CA LEU A 109 -15.85 14.09 6.95
C LEU A 109 -15.02 12.90 6.44
N VAL A 110 -13.82 13.14 5.91
CA VAL A 110 -12.94 12.08 5.41
C VAL A 110 -11.95 11.69 6.51
N ASP A 111 -12.04 10.46 6.99
CA ASP A 111 -11.12 9.90 7.99
C ASP A 111 -9.94 9.17 7.34
N ALA A 112 -10.20 8.51 6.22
CA ALA A 112 -9.16 7.84 5.44
C ALA A 112 -9.49 7.88 3.94
N ALA A 113 -8.46 7.75 3.11
CA ALA A 113 -8.60 7.72 1.66
C ALA A 113 -7.62 6.73 1.04
N THR A 114 -8.03 6.16 -0.09
CA THR A 114 -7.19 5.40 -1.00
C THR A 114 -7.55 5.76 -2.44
N GLY A 115 -6.68 5.44 -3.38
CA GLY A 115 -6.89 5.78 -4.77
C GLY A 115 -6.38 4.72 -5.74
N PRO A 116 -6.46 4.98 -7.05
CA PRO A 116 -5.96 4.07 -8.05
C PRO A 116 -4.44 3.91 -7.96
N VAL A 117 -3.96 2.74 -8.40
CA VAL A 117 -2.53 2.48 -8.57
C VAL A 117 -2.21 2.23 -10.03
N ASN A 118 -1.06 2.75 -10.47
CA ASN A 118 -0.52 2.53 -11.79
C ASN A 118 0.74 1.67 -11.68
N TYR A 119 0.75 0.52 -12.33
CA TYR A 119 1.94 -0.31 -12.40
C TYR A 119 2.90 0.28 -13.44
N TYR A 120 4.07 0.77 -13.00
CA TYR A 120 5.00 1.46 -13.89
C TYR A 120 5.92 0.51 -14.69
N ASP A 121 5.97 -0.77 -14.31
CA ASP A 121 6.85 -1.80 -14.86
C ASP A 121 6.10 -2.89 -15.66
N VAL A 122 4.96 -2.55 -16.23
CA VAL A 122 4.14 -3.44 -17.08
C VAL A 122 4.05 -2.92 -18.52
N PRO A 123 3.81 -3.79 -19.52
CA PRO A 123 3.47 -3.34 -20.85
C PRO A 123 2.12 -2.62 -20.82
N MET A 124 2.02 -1.53 -21.60
CA MET A 124 0.80 -0.71 -21.71
C MET A 124 0.24 -0.24 -20.36
N PRO A 125 1.02 0.47 -19.53
CA PRO A 125 0.65 0.80 -18.15
C PRO A 125 -0.68 1.57 -18.06
N ARG A 126 -1.00 2.41 -19.05
CA ARG A 126 -2.28 3.15 -19.11
C ARG A 126 -3.49 2.22 -19.27
N MET A 127 -3.37 1.13 -20.04
CA MET A 127 -4.46 0.16 -20.23
C MET A 127 -4.65 -0.69 -18.96
N VAL A 128 -3.55 -1.14 -18.35
CA VAL A 128 -3.58 -1.87 -17.09
C VAL A 128 -4.18 -1.00 -15.99
N ALA A 129 -3.79 0.28 -15.89
CA ALA A 129 -4.35 1.23 -14.93
C ALA A 129 -5.87 1.45 -15.12
N ARG A 130 -6.35 1.53 -16.37
CA ARG A 130 -7.79 1.64 -16.65
C ARG A 130 -8.54 0.37 -16.23
N GLY A 131 -7.97 -0.80 -16.48
CA GLY A 131 -8.52 -2.08 -16.05
C GLY A 131 -8.60 -2.18 -14.53
N ASP A 132 -7.53 -1.84 -13.82
CA ASP A 132 -7.50 -1.79 -12.35
C ASP A 132 -8.54 -0.80 -11.80
N ALA A 133 -8.60 0.40 -12.34
CA ALA A 133 -9.58 1.41 -11.94
C ALA A 133 -11.03 0.94 -12.16
N LEU A 134 -11.31 0.22 -13.27
CA LEU A 134 -12.63 -0.36 -13.53
C LEU A 134 -12.95 -1.44 -12.49
N VAL A 135 -12.05 -2.37 -12.24
CA VAL A 135 -12.23 -3.42 -11.21
C VAL A 135 -12.48 -2.80 -9.85
N ARG A 136 -11.68 -1.81 -9.44
CA ARG A 136 -11.85 -1.11 -8.15
C ARG A 136 -13.15 -0.32 -8.09
N SER A 137 -13.63 0.24 -9.20
CA SER A 137 -14.91 0.95 -9.24
C SER A 137 -16.10 0.04 -8.93
N ILE A 138 -16.03 -1.25 -9.28
CA ILE A 138 -17.03 -2.26 -8.95
C ILE A 138 -17.07 -2.53 -7.42
N TRP A 139 -15.93 -2.35 -6.76
CA TRP A 139 -15.80 -2.50 -5.31
C TRP A 139 -16.20 -1.23 -4.54
N THR A 140 -16.31 -0.10 -5.24
CA THR A 140 -16.70 1.18 -4.65
C THR A 140 -18.21 1.24 -4.49
N VAL A 141 -18.69 1.75 -3.36
CA VAL A 141 -20.13 1.98 -3.14
C VAL A 141 -20.56 3.31 -3.76
N PRO A 142 -21.83 3.47 -4.12
CA PRO A 142 -22.35 4.73 -4.66
C PRO A 142 -21.98 5.97 -3.83
N ASN A 143 -21.85 5.84 -2.51
CA ASN A 143 -21.50 6.92 -1.59
C ASN A 143 -19.96 7.09 -1.39
N GLY A 144 -19.11 6.41 -2.16
CA GLY A 144 -17.66 6.49 -2.05
C GLY A 144 -17.06 5.90 -0.76
N ARG A 145 -17.86 5.26 0.08
CA ARG A 145 -17.39 4.61 1.32
C ARG A 145 -16.89 3.22 1.04
N LEU A 146 -15.70 2.89 1.54
CA LEU A 146 -15.04 1.60 1.35
C LEU A 146 -14.95 0.83 2.66
N ASP A 147 -14.81 -0.50 2.56
CA ASP A 147 -14.41 -1.42 3.62
C ASP A 147 -12.99 -1.97 3.38
N TRP A 148 -12.22 -1.31 2.54
CA TRP A 148 -10.85 -1.64 2.21
C TRP A 148 -10.03 -0.35 1.96
N ILE A 149 -8.75 -0.44 2.18
CA ILE A 149 -7.76 0.59 1.86
C ILE A 149 -6.56 -0.11 1.24
N PHE A 150 -5.81 0.54 0.38
CA PHE A 150 -4.69 -0.10 -0.31
C PHE A 150 -3.37 0.44 0.23
N GLY A 151 -2.55 -0.44 0.80
CA GLY A 151 -1.35 -0.08 1.51
C GLY A 151 -0.33 0.73 0.70
N ALA A 152 -0.15 0.42 -0.59
CA ALA A 152 0.75 1.18 -1.46
C ALA A 152 0.24 2.60 -1.80
N ASN A 153 -1.02 2.93 -1.45
CA ASN A 153 -1.64 4.22 -1.73
C ASN A 153 -2.75 4.52 -0.73
N MET A 154 -2.39 4.83 0.51
CA MET A 154 -3.37 5.19 1.52
C MET A 154 -2.98 6.47 2.27
N ALA A 155 -4.00 7.20 2.72
CA ALA A 155 -3.87 8.30 3.66
C ALA A 155 -4.93 8.16 4.75
N ILE A 156 -4.61 8.50 5.99
CA ILE A 156 -5.48 8.37 7.15
C ILE A 156 -5.29 9.55 8.10
N ARG A 157 -6.35 10.06 8.70
CA ARG A 157 -6.21 10.99 9.83
C ARG A 157 -5.54 10.28 11.00
N ARG A 158 -4.60 10.95 11.66
CA ARG A 158 -3.95 10.40 12.84
C ARG A 158 -4.95 10.00 13.92
N THR A 159 -5.99 10.79 14.16
CA THR A 159 -7.06 10.47 15.10
C THR A 159 -7.84 9.19 14.75
N ALA A 160 -8.06 8.94 13.45
CA ALA A 160 -8.71 7.70 13.00
C ALA A 160 -7.81 6.48 13.15
N TRP A 161 -6.48 6.64 12.94
CA TRP A 161 -5.50 5.60 13.26
C TRP A 161 -5.52 5.28 14.74
N GLU A 162 -5.36 6.26 15.60
CA GLU A 162 -5.35 6.12 17.07
C GLU A 162 -6.62 5.41 17.59
N ALA A 163 -7.77 5.68 16.97
CA ALA A 163 -9.05 5.06 17.37
C ALA A 163 -9.14 3.56 17.06
N VAL A 164 -8.43 3.06 16.03
CA VAL A 164 -8.57 1.67 15.59
C VAL A 164 -7.32 0.82 15.84
N ALA A 165 -6.16 1.42 16.08
CA ALA A 165 -4.87 0.73 16.14
C ALA A 165 -4.84 -0.45 17.13
N ALA A 166 -5.42 -0.28 18.32
CA ALA A 166 -5.44 -1.31 19.35
C ALA A 166 -6.38 -2.51 19.01
N GLY A 167 -7.30 -2.32 18.07
CA GLY A 167 -8.28 -3.35 17.68
C GLY A 167 -7.87 -4.17 16.46
N LEU A 168 -6.77 -3.83 15.78
CA LEU A 168 -6.33 -4.52 14.57
C LEU A 168 -5.96 -5.98 14.84
N CYS A 169 -6.21 -6.83 13.84
CA CYS A 169 -5.86 -8.24 13.93
C CYS A 169 -4.33 -8.42 13.86
N ALA A 170 -3.77 -9.15 14.79
CA ALA A 170 -2.35 -9.53 14.80
C ALA A 170 -2.05 -10.74 13.90
N ASP A 171 -2.99 -11.15 13.05
CA ASP A 171 -2.90 -12.37 12.26
C ASP A 171 -2.16 -12.15 10.95
N GLU A 172 -1.06 -12.88 10.76
CA GLU A 172 -0.24 -12.87 9.57
C GLU A 172 -0.95 -13.40 8.31
N GLY A 173 -2.06 -14.12 8.44
CA GLY A 173 -2.87 -14.65 7.35
C GLY A 173 -3.80 -13.63 6.70
N VAL A 174 -3.79 -12.38 7.14
CA VAL A 174 -4.67 -11.31 6.63
C VAL A 174 -3.84 -10.15 6.11
N HIS A 175 -4.25 -9.54 5.01
CA HIS A 175 -3.63 -8.29 4.57
C HIS A 175 -3.87 -7.19 5.59
N GLU A 176 -2.80 -6.59 6.06
CA GLU A 176 -2.81 -5.57 7.11
C GLU A 176 -3.55 -4.28 6.71
N ASP A 177 -3.53 -3.96 5.42
CA ASP A 177 -4.23 -2.80 4.86
C ASP A 177 -5.74 -3.06 4.71
N LEU A 178 -6.11 -4.27 4.31
CA LEU A 178 -7.50 -4.70 4.24
C LEU A 178 -8.12 -4.75 5.65
N ASP A 179 -7.40 -5.31 6.62
CA ASP A 179 -7.81 -5.35 8.03
C ASP A 179 -8.07 -3.94 8.58
N LEU A 180 -7.13 -3.02 8.34
CA LEU A 180 -7.27 -1.62 8.72
C LEU A 180 -8.53 -0.99 8.11
N GLY A 181 -8.79 -1.20 6.82
CA GLY A 181 -9.98 -0.68 6.15
C GLY A 181 -11.28 -1.19 6.77
N MET A 182 -11.33 -2.48 7.13
CA MET A 182 -12.48 -3.08 7.79
C MET A 182 -12.71 -2.54 9.20
N HIS A 183 -11.64 -2.35 9.97
CA HIS A 183 -11.72 -1.78 11.32
C HIS A 183 -12.13 -0.31 11.30
N LEU A 184 -11.59 0.49 10.38
CA LEU A 184 -12.04 1.87 10.17
C LEU A 184 -13.53 1.94 9.89
N ARG A 185 -14.02 1.11 8.96
CA ARG A 185 -15.45 1.05 8.66
C ARG A 185 -16.28 0.61 9.86
N ALA A 186 -15.86 -0.43 10.57
CA ALA A 186 -16.58 -0.94 11.75
C ALA A 186 -16.63 0.11 12.87
N GLY A 187 -15.60 0.94 13.01
CA GLY A 187 -15.53 2.08 13.92
C GLY A 187 -16.33 3.31 13.46
N GLY A 188 -17.05 3.22 12.34
CA GLY A 188 -17.88 4.33 11.82
C GLY A 188 -17.12 5.36 10.99
N HIS A 189 -15.82 5.17 10.76
CA HIS A 189 -14.98 6.08 9.99
C HIS A 189 -15.30 6.06 8.49
N THR A 190 -15.14 7.21 7.86
CA THR A 190 -15.37 7.37 6.42
C THR A 190 -14.09 7.11 5.65
N VAL A 191 -14.04 5.99 4.93
CA VAL A 191 -12.96 5.66 3.98
C VAL A 191 -13.42 6.05 2.58
N ARG A 192 -12.70 6.99 1.92
CA ARG A 192 -13.04 7.53 0.60
C ARG A 192 -12.15 6.93 -0.49
N TYR A 193 -12.75 6.59 -1.64
CA TYR A 193 -12.01 6.36 -2.87
C TYR A 193 -11.80 7.67 -3.62
N ALA A 194 -10.56 8.17 -3.62
CA ALA A 194 -10.17 9.42 -4.25
C ALA A 194 -9.53 9.13 -5.63
N ARG A 195 -10.28 9.34 -6.71
CA ARG A 195 -9.86 8.99 -8.09
C ARG A 195 -8.60 9.71 -8.56
N ARG A 196 -8.31 10.89 -8.02
CA ARG A 196 -7.12 11.69 -8.36
C ARG A 196 -5.90 11.33 -7.51
N LEU A 197 -6.11 10.63 -6.41
CA LEU A 197 -5.04 10.16 -5.54
C LEU A 197 -4.35 8.95 -6.17
N VAL A 198 -3.54 9.18 -7.19
CA VAL A 198 -2.88 8.13 -7.97
C VAL A 198 -1.48 7.88 -7.42
N ALA A 199 -1.08 6.62 -7.24
CA ALA A 199 0.30 6.22 -6.94
C ALA A 199 0.83 5.24 -7.98
N GLY A 200 2.13 5.30 -8.28
CA GLY A 200 2.82 4.28 -9.05
C GLY A 200 3.30 3.16 -8.14
N THR A 201 3.16 1.90 -8.52
CA THR A 201 3.71 0.75 -7.78
C THR A 201 4.34 -0.28 -8.72
N SER A 202 5.19 -1.16 -8.20
CA SER A 202 5.79 -2.23 -8.99
C SER A 202 4.87 -3.44 -9.07
N SER A 203 4.83 -4.08 -10.24
CA SER A 203 4.15 -5.35 -10.46
C SER A 203 5.02 -6.58 -10.13
N ARG A 204 6.21 -6.38 -9.53
CA ARG A 204 7.22 -7.44 -9.29
C ARG A 204 6.70 -8.64 -8.48
N ARG A 205 5.57 -8.50 -7.78
CA ARG A 205 4.92 -9.63 -7.08
C ARG A 205 4.52 -10.76 -8.03
N VAL A 206 4.20 -10.45 -9.29
CA VAL A 206 3.88 -11.44 -10.32
C VAL A 206 5.11 -12.29 -10.71
N LYS A 207 6.34 -11.84 -10.41
CA LYS A 207 7.59 -12.58 -10.68
C LYS A 207 7.81 -13.77 -9.74
N GLY A 208 7.23 -13.74 -8.55
CA GLY A 208 7.36 -14.82 -7.58
C GLY A 208 6.84 -16.16 -8.10
N ASP A 209 6.95 -17.20 -7.29
CA ASP A 209 6.34 -18.49 -7.60
C ASP A 209 4.82 -18.43 -7.52
N PHE A 210 4.15 -19.38 -8.17
CA PHE A 210 2.68 -19.43 -8.19
C PHE A 210 2.09 -19.67 -6.81
N ALA A 211 2.75 -20.46 -5.96
CA ALA A 211 2.25 -20.79 -4.64
C ALA A 211 2.19 -19.56 -3.74
N GLY A 212 3.28 -18.77 -3.70
CA GLY A 212 3.34 -17.51 -2.96
C GLY A 212 2.36 -16.47 -3.50
N PHE A 213 2.21 -16.37 -4.82
CA PHE A 213 1.22 -15.47 -5.43
C PHE A 213 -0.23 -15.88 -5.09
N ARG A 214 -0.52 -17.19 -5.16
CA ARG A 214 -1.82 -17.74 -4.77
C ARG A 214 -2.10 -17.47 -3.29
N GLN A 215 -1.14 -17.74 -2.41
CA GLN A 215 -1.28 -17.46 -0.97
C GLN A 215 -1.60 -15.99 -0.72
N TYR A 216 -0.87 -15.07 -1.36
CA TYR A 216 -1.11 -13.63 -1.27
C TYR A 216 -2.55 -13.26 -1.66
N LEU A 217 -3.08 -13.82 -2.74
CA LEU A 217 -4.47 -13.54 -3.14
C LEU A 217 -5.50 -14.13 -2.16
N LEU A 218 -5.22 -15.31 -1.58
CA LEU A 218 -6.12 -15.94 -0.62
C LEU A 218 -6.18 -15.21 0.72
N MET A 219 -5.16 -14.43 1.09
CA MET A 219 -5.20 -13.57 2.29
C MET A 219 -6.36 -12.56 2.24
N ASN A 220 -6.77 -12.11 1.05
CA ASN A 220 -7.97 -11.28 0.91
C ASN A 220 -9.23 -12.02 1.36
N GLU A 221 -9.40 -13.28 0.94
CA GLU A 221 -10.55 -14.10 1.31
C GLU A 221 -10.57 -14.35 2.83
N GLN A 222 -9.41 -14.66 3.40
CA GLN A 222 -9.26 -14.90 4.85
C GLN A 222 -9.59 -13.64 5.65
N GLY A 223 -9.15 -12.47 5.19
CA GLY A 223 -9.49 -11.19 5.81
C GLY A 223 -11.00 -10.96 5.85
N TYR A 224 -11.69 -11.13 4.73
CA TYR A 224 -13.15 -10.98 4.68
C TYR A 224 -13.89 -12.06 5.48
N ALA A 225 -13.38 -13.30 5.51
CA ALA A 225 -13.97 -14.38 6.29
C ALA A 225 -13.93 -14.10 7.79
N LYS A 226 -12.81 -13.56 8.30
CA LYS A 226 -12.67 -13.16 9.71
C LYS A 226 -13.60 -12.03 10.12
N HIS A 227 -13.94 -11.15 9.20
CA HIS A 227 -14.75 -9.97 9.44
C HIS A 227 -16.20 -10.12 8.94
N ILE A 228 -16.68 -11.36 8.74
CA ILE A 228 -18.08 -11.61 8.40
C ILE A 228 -18.99 -10.97 9.46
N GLY A 229 -19.95 -10.16 9.02
CA GLY A 229 -20.83 -9.37 9.89
C GLY A 229 -20.34 -7.94 10.16
N ARG A 230 -19.05 -7.64 10.01
CA ARG A 230 -18.48 -6.29 10.10
C ARG A 230 -18.33 -5.61 8.73
N VAL A 231 -18.25 -6.41 7.67
CA VAL A 231 -18.11 -5.95 6.28
C VAL A 231 -19.46 -5.97 5.53
N ARG A 232 -19.48 -5.34 4.36
CA ARG A 232 -20.69 -5.33 3.52
C ARG A 232 -21.05 -6.73 3.03
N ARG A 233 -22.36 -6.98 2.94
CA ARG A 233 -22.88 -8.21 2.30
C ARG A 233 -22.31 -8.30 0.86
N GLY A 234 -21.78 -9.46 0.51
CA GLY A 234 -21.19 -9.74 -0.80
C GLY A 234 -19.72 -9.33 -0.98
N SER A 235 -19.07 -8.64 -0.01
CA SER A 235 -17.63 -8.32 -0.10
C SER A 235 -16.78 -9.59 -0.17
N TYR A 236 -17.09 -10.59 0.65
CA TYR A 236 -16.43 -11.89 0.60
C TYR A 236 -16.56 -12.57 -0.78
N ALA A 237 -17.79 -12.64 -1.34
CA ALA A 237 -18.01 -13.25 -2.65
C ALA A 237 -17.25 -12.53 -3.77
N ARG A 238 -17.17 -11.20 -3.71
CA ARG A 238 -16.37 -10.40 -4.66
C ARG A 238 -14.89 -10.69 -4.52
N ALA A 239 -14.36 -10.74 -3.29
CA ALA A 239 -12.96 -11.09 -3.03
C ALA A 239 -12.64 -12.47 -3.61
N TRP A 240 -13.47 -13.45 -3.34
CA TRP A 240 -13.37 -14.80 -3.85
C TRP A 240 -13.35 -14.85 -5.38
N MET A 241 -14.31 -14.20 -6.05
CA MET A 241 -14.36 -14.15 -7.53
C MET A 241 -13.15 -13.45 -8.12
N THR A 242 -12.74 -12.31 -7.55
CA THR A 242 -11.59 -11.56 -8.03
C THR A 242 -10.30 -12.37 -7.91
N ALA A 243 -10.08 -13.05 -6.78
CA ALA A 243 -8.91 -13.89 -6.59
C ALA A 243 -8.86 -15.03 -7.62
N ARG A 244 -9.98 -15.70 -7.88
CA ARG A 244 -10.06 -16.78 -8.89
C ARG A 244 -9.79 -16.26 -10.31
N LEU A 245 -10.36 -15.12 -10.68
CA LEU A 245 -10.11 -14.49 -11.98
C LEU A 245 -8.62 -14.16 -12.17
N ILE A 246 -7.99 -13.54 -11.16
CA ILE A 246 -6.56 -13.19 -11.21
C ILE A 246 -5.70 -14.45 -11.28
N LEU A 247 -6.03 -15.53 -10.55
CA LEU A 247 -5.30 -16.78 -10.61
C LEU A 247 -5.36 -17.44 -11.99
N VAL A 248 -6.52 -17.41 -12.64
CA VAL A 248 -6.66 -17.90 -14.03
C VAL A 248 -5.82 -17.08 -14.99
N MET A 249 -5.73 -15.76 -14.77
CA MET A 249 -4.94 -14.85 -15.61
C MET A 249 -3.43 -14.90 -15.29
N TYR A 250 -3.00 -15.49 -14.20
CA TYR A 250 -1.62 -15.44 -13.72
C TYR A 250 -0.57 -15.86 -14.77
N PRO A 251 -0.72 -16.97 -15.53
CA PRO A 251 0.28 -17.34 -16.53
C PRO A 251 0.48 -16.26 -17.60
N MET A 252 -0.62 -15.65 -18.05
CA MET A 252 -0.58 -14.55 -19.01
C MET A 252 0.08 -13.30 -18.41
N LEU A 253 -0.28 -12.92 -17.19
CA LEU A 253 0.31 -11.77 -16.50
C LEU A 253 1.82 -11.94 -16.31
N ARG A 254 2.26 -13.14 -15.90
CA ARG A 254 3.67 -13.49 -15.75
C ARG A 254 4.42 -13.43 -17.07
N TRP A 255 3.84 -13.97 -18.13
CA TRP A 255 4.43 -13.94 -19.48
C TRP A 255 4.59 -12.50 -19.99
N LEU A 256 3.55 -11.67 -19.88
CA LEU A 256 3.59 -10.26 -20.26
C LEU A 256 4.67 -9.50 -19.50
N HIS A 257 4.72 -9.67 -18.17
CA HIS A 257 5.72 -9.02 -17.33
C HIS A 257 7.14 -9.43 -17.71
N THR A 258 7.40 -10.74 -17.85
CA THR A 258 8.73 -11.27 -18.18
C THR A 258 9.21 -10.78 -19.54
N ASN A 259 8.35 -10.79 -20.56
CA ASN A 259 8.71 -10.34 -21.89
C ASN A 259 8.94 -8.83 -21.96
N HIS A 260 8.19 -8.04 -21.20
CA HIS A 260 8.39 -6.61 -21.12
C HIS A 260 9.76 -6.27 -20.55
N HIS A 261 10.14 -6.87 -19.43
CA HIS A 261 11.46 -6.65 -18.81
C HIS A 261 12.63 -7.08 -19.71
N ARG A 262 12.51 -8.23 -20.39
CA ARG A 262 13.53 -8.68 -21.37
C ARG A 262 13.73 -7.66 -22.50
N ARG A 263 12.65 -7.09 -23.02
CA ARG A 263 12.73 -6.11 -24.14
C ARG A 263 13.33 -4.76 -23.71
N GLN A 264 13.20 -4.39 -22.44
CA GLN A 264 13.73 -3.12 -21.92
C GLN A 264 15.15 -3.23 -21.35
N GLY A 265 15.75 -4.45 -21.34
CA GLY A 265 17.07 -4.65 -20.73
C GLY A 265 17.12 -4.30 -19.22
N LEU A 266 15.96 -4.23 -18.57
CA LEU A 266 15.90 -3.93 -17.16
C LEU A 266 16.45 -5.12 -16.36
N PRO A 267 17.30 -4.86 -15.35
CA PRO A 267 17.77 -5.93 -14.48
C PRO A 267 16.58 -6.69 -13.91
N ALA A 268 16.73 -7.99 -13.74
CA ALA A 268 15.73 -8.79 -13.06
C ALA A 268 15.58 -8.22 -11.64
N ALA A 269 14.57 -7.35 -11.44
CA ALA A 269 14.27 -6.87 -10.09
C ALA A 269 14.12 -8.09 -9.20
N SER A 270 14.75 -8.08 -8.03
CA SER A 270 14.65 -9.16 -7.05
C SER A 270 13.17 -9.48 -6.81
N ALA A 271 12.80 -10.75 -6.82
CA ALA A 271 11.46 -11.16 -6.47
C ALA A 271 11.16 -10.61 -5.06
N ARG A 272 10.03 -9.93 -4.88
CA ARG A 272 9.62 -9.46 -3.55
C ARG A 272 9.47 -10.68 -2.65
N LYS A 273 10.40 -10.88 -1.72
CA LYS A 273 10.27 -11.91 -0.71
C LYS A 273 9.09 -11.53 0.18
N ASN A 274 8.17 -12.47 0.37
CA ASN A 274 7.12 -12.28 1.35
C ASN A 274 7.82 -12.31 2.72
N PRO A 275 7.76 -11.24 3.56
CA PRO A 275 8.38 -11.23 4.87
C PRO A 275 7.85 -12.34 5.80
N MET A 276 6.71 -12.96 5.44
CA MET A 276 6.13 -14.10 6.18
C MET A 276 6.68 -15.47 5.76
N SER A 277 7.53 -15.57 4.74
CA SER A 277 8.07 -16.87 4.28
C SER A 277 9.39 -17.27 4.93
N SER A 278 9.85 -16.56 5.95
CA SER A 278 11.12 -16.86 6.63
C SER A 278 10.99 -17.77 7.87
N THR A 279 9.84 -18.42 8.05
CA THR A 279 9.69 -19.51 9.02
C THR A 279 9.46 -20.81 8.25
N PHE A 280 10.56 -21.41 7.80
CA PHE A 280 10.79 -22.88 7.75
C PHE A 280 12.24 -23.13 7.35
#